data_970052668db308b1c8da6e51a4485b46
#
_entry.id   970052668db308b1c8da6e51a4485b46
#
_cell.length_a   1.000
_cell.length_b   1.000
_cell.length_c   1.000
_cell.angle_alpha   90.00
_cell.angle_beta   90.00
_cell.angle_gamma   90.00
#
_symmetry.space_group_name_H-M   'P 1'
#
loop_
_entity.id
_entity.type
_entity.pdbx_description
1 polymer ?
#
loop_
_entity_poly.entity_id
_entity_poly.type
_entity_poly.pdbx_seq_one_letter_code
_entity_poly.pdbx_strand_id
1 'polypeptide(L)'
;NTWCGPCRASIKATEPLKATELKSENLVWLYIANETSPLVQYKTMIPGIQGKHFRLNEQQWRYLCDKFQIDGIPSYVLVKKDGTYELRNDLRDHDLLQKTLKEEIAR
;
A
#
# COMPACT_ATOMS: atom_id res chain seq x y z
N ASN A 1 -3.91 7.71 -2.97
CA ASN A 1 -4.63 8.70 -3.79
C ASN A 1 -3.67 9.52 -4.64
N THR A 2 -4.11 9.87 -5.85
CA THR A 2 -3.29 10.59 -6.84
C THR A 2 -2.78 11.96 -6.36
N TRP A 3 -3.54 12.60 -5.50
CA TRP A 3 -3.23 13.94 -4.95
C TRP A 3 -2.31 13.90 -3.72
N CYS A 4 -2.07 12.72 -3.18
CA CYS A 4 -1.32 12.58 -1.92
C CYS A 4 0.19 12.55 -2.20
N GLY A 5 0.87 13.67 -1.94
CA GLY A 5 2.32 13.79 -2.15
C GLY A 5 3.15 12.76 -1.39
N PRO A 6 2.96 12.60 -0.07
CA PRO A 6 3.68 11.59 0.71
C PRO A 6 3.41 10.15 0.24
N CYS A 7 2.20 9.86 -0.20
CA CYS A 7 1.86 8.54 -0.75
C CYS A 7 2.64 8.27 -2.04
N ARG A 8 2.69 9.24 -2.93
CA ARG A 8 3.45 9.14 -4.19
C ARG A 8 4.94 9.00 -3.95
N ALA A 9 5.48 9.72 -2.97
CA ALA A 9 6.87 9.60 -2.59
C ALA A 9 7.21 8.19 -2.06
N SER A 10 6.34 7.63 -1.22
CA SER A 10 6.49 6.25 -0.73
C SER A 10 6.46 5.23 -1.87
N ILE A 11 5.53 5.37 -2.81
CA ILE A 11 5.43 4.49 -3.97
C ILE A 11 6.72 4.57 -4.80
N LYS A 12 7.21 5.78 -5.08
CA LYS A 12 8.44 5.99 -5.84
C LYS A 12 9.64 5.33 -5.17
N ALA A 13 9.73 5.40 -3.85
CA ALA A 13 10.82 4.80 -3.09
C ALA A 13 10.74 3.26 -3.06
N THR A 14 9.53 2.69 -3.03
CA THR A 14 9.34 1.24 -2.88
C THR A 14 9.27 0.48 -4.21
N GLU A 15 8.90 1.13 -5.31
CA GLU A 15 8.80 0.45 -6.62
C GLU A 15 10.06 -0.31 -7.01
N PRO A 16 11.27 0.27 -6.92
CA PRO A 16 12.49 -0.46 -7.27
C PRO A 16 12.72 -1.72 -6.42
N LEU A 17 12.25 -1.72 -5.18
CA LEU A 17 12.42 -2.85 -4.27
C LEU A 17 11.65 -4.09 -4.72
N LYS A 18 10.54 -3.91 -5.43
CA LYS A 18 9.70 -5.01 -5.91
C LYS A 18 10.41 -5.89 -6.94
N ALA A 19 11.36 -5.33 -7.68
CA ALA A 19 12.15 -6.05 -8.67
C ALA A 19 13.48 -6.53 -8.11
N THR A 20 13.85 -6.13 -6.91
CA THR A 20 15.16 -6.40 -6.29
C THR A 20 14.98 -7.04 -4.91
N GLU A 21 15.13 -6.26 -3.85
CA GLU A 21 15.19 -6.75 -2.46
C GLU A 21 13.90 -7.43 -1.99
N LEU A 22 12.75 -7.00 -2.51
CA LEU A 22 11.44 -7.53 -2.13
C LEU A 22 10.78 -8.35 -3.23
N LYS A 23 11.54 -8.80 -4.22
CA LYS A 23 11.02 -9.66 -5.28
C LYS A 23 10.63 -11.02 -4.69
N SER A 24 9.33 -11.34 -4.70
CA SER A 24 8.82 -12.60 -4.17
C SER A 24 7.41 -12.86 -4.69
N GLU A 25 7.14 -14.12 -5.03
CA GLU A 25 5.79 -14.58 -5.37
C GLU A 25 4.89 -14.63 -4.13
N ASN A 26 5.48 -14.60 -2.94
CA ASN A 26 4.76 -14.67 -1.66
C ASN A 26 4.37 -13.30 -1.13
N LEU A 27 4.72 -12.23 -1.84
CA LEU A 27 4.39 -10.86 -1.45
C LEU A 27 3.42 -10.26 -2.46
N VAL A 28 2.28 -9.80 -1.98
CA VAL A 28 1.27 -9.12 -2.78
C VAL A 28 1.10 -7.69 -2.28
N TRP A 29 1.18 -6.75 -3.21
CA TRP A 29 0.97 -5.34 -2.93
C TRP A 29 -0.47 -4.95 -3.30
N LEU A 30 -1.21 -4.45 -2.32
CA LEU A 30 -2.55 -3.93 -2.53
C LEU A 30 -2.55 -2.43 -2.32
N TYR A 31 -3.03 -1.70 -3.30
CA TYR A 31 -3.13 -0.24 -3.26
C TYR A 31 -4.59 0.18 -3.23
N ILE A 32 -4.95 0.93 -2.22
CA ILE A 32 -6.32 1.36 -2.01
C ILE A 32 -6.37 2.89 -2.15
N ALA A 33 -7.18 3.35 -3.08
CA ALA A 33 -7.49 4.76 -3.28
C ALA A 33 -8.99 4.97 -3.15
N ASN A 34 -9.42 6.22 -3.15
CA ASN A 34 -10.84 6.52 -3.15
C ASN A 34 -11.23 7.41 -4.33
N GLU A 35 -12.49 7.75 -4.40
CA GLU A 35 -13.05 8.52 -5.52
C GLU A 35 -12.59 9.98 -5.59
N THR A 36 -11.86 10.49 -4.58
CA THR A 36 -11.21 11.81 -4.66
C THR A 36 -10.00 11.79 -5.61
N SER A 37 -9.49 10.61 -5.96
CA SER A 37 -8.54 10.47 -7.06
C SER A 37 -9.31 10.53 -8.37
N PRO A 38 -9.13 11.58 -9.20
CA PRO A 38 -9.84 11.67 -10.47
C PRO A 38 -9.54 10.43 -11.33
N LEU A 39 -10.58 9.87 -11.94
CA LEU A 39 -10.49 8.58 -12.62
C LEU A 39 -9.43 8.55 -13.72
N VAL A 40 -9.31 9.63 -14.50
CA VAL A 40 -8.33 9.71 -15.59
C VAL A 40 -6.90 9.68 -15.02
N GLN A 41 -6.63 10.48 -13.99
CA GLN A 41 -5.33 10.50 -13.33
C GLN A 41 -5.00 9.15 -12.71
N TYR A 42 -5.98 8.55 -12.04
CA TYR A 42 -5.84 7.24 -11.41
C TYR A 42 -5.45 6.18 -12.44
N LYS A 43 -6.20 6.09 -13.54
CA LYS A 43 -5.92 5.14 -14.63
C LYS A 43 -4.58 5.35 -15.30
N THR A 44 -4.08 6.58 -15.31
CA THR A 44 -2.77 6.91 -15.87
C THR A 44 -1.64 6.48 -14.95
N MET A 45 -1.84 6.55 -13.64
CA MET A 45 -0.81 6.23 -12.64
C MET A 45 -0.62 4.74 -12.41
N ILE A 46 -1.73 3.97 -12.31
CA ILE A 46 -1.67 2.59 -11.84
C ILE A 46 -0.83 1.64 -12.72
N PRO A 47 -0.72 1.79 -14.05
CA PRO A 47 0.15 0.90 -14.83
C PRO A 47 1.63 0.97 -14.45
N GLY A 48 2.08 2.08 -13.88
CA GLY A 48 3.46 2.25 -13.41
C GLY A 48 3.71 1.73 -12.01
N ILE A 49 2.72 1.17 -11.35
CA ILE A 49 2.81 0.71 -9.96
C ILE A 49 2.42 -0.77 -9.90
N GLN A 50 3.41 -1.63 -9.67
CA GLN A 50 3.16 -3.06 -9.60
C GLN A 50 2.30 -3.39 -8.38
N GLY A 51 1.23 -4.13 -8.59
CA GLY A 51 0.33 -4.56 -7.53
C GLY A 51 -1.12 -4.58 -7.98
N LYS A 52 -2.00 -4.77 -7.03
CA LYS A 52 -3.44 -4.76 -7.26
C LYS A 52 -4.01 -3.43 -6.78
N HIS A 53 -4.85 -2.81 -7.59
CA HIS A 53 -5.34 -1.47 -7.36
C HIS A 53 -6.86 -1.45 -7.21
N PHE A 54 -7.33 -0.81 -6.16
CA PHE A 54 -8.75 -0.66 -5.87
C PHE A 54 -9.07 0.81 -5.61
N ARG A 55 -10.08 1.32 -6.31
CA ARG A 55 -10.58 2.68 -6.12
C ARG A 55 -11.98 2.57 -5.51
N LEU A 56 -12.09 2.96 -4.24
CA LEU A 56 -13.28 2.80 -3.43
C LEU A 56 -14.17 4.06 -3.49
N ASN A 57 -15.49 3.86 -3.37
CA ASN A 57 -16.38 4.97 -3.11
C ASN A 57 -16.27 5.43 -1.66
N GLU A 58 -16.95 6.53 -1.30
CA GLU A 58 -16.85 7.12 0.02
C GLU A 58 -17.27 6.16 1.14
N GLN A 59 -18.35 5.42 0.95
CA GLN A 59 -18.82 4.46 1.96
C GLN A 59 -17.82 3.33 2.19
N GLN A 60 -17.29 2.77 1.11
CA GLN A 60 -16.28 1.71 1.19
C GLN A 60 -15.01 2.21 1.86
N TRP A 61 -14.58 3.43 1.53
CA TRP A 61 -13.40 4.05 2.12
C TRP A 61 -13.58 4.26 3.63
N ARG A 62 -14.72 4.78 4.05
CA ARG A 62 -15.03 4.95 5.48
C ARG A 62 -15.03 3.63 6.23
N TYR A 63 -15.66 2.61 5.64
CA TYR A 63 -15.68 1.27 6.22
C TYR A 63 -14.27 0.73 6.44
N LEU A 64 -13.42 0.85 5.41
CA LEU A 64 -12.04 0.37 5.49
C LEU A 64 -11.23 1.15 6.52
N CYS A 65 -11.35 2.47 6.55
CA CYS A 65 -10.64 3.30 7.52
C CYS A 65 -11.07 2.99 8.96
N ASP A 66 -12.35 2.79 9.19
CA ASP A 66 -12.87 2.42 10.52
C ASP A 66 -12.37 1.04 10.93
N LYS A 67 -12.42 0.07 10.02
CA LYS A 67 -12.00 -1.29 10.30
C LYS A 67 -10.53 -1.38 10.69
N PHE A 68 -9.66 -0.67 9.99
CA PHE A 68 -8.22 -0.71 10.23
C PHE A 68 -7.70 0.43 11.09
N GLN A 69 -8.59 1.29 11.59
CA GLN A 69 -8.22 2.45 12.41
C GLN A 69 -7.27 3.41 11.68
N ILE A 70 -7.55 3.65 10.40
CA ILE A 70 -6.76 4.54 9.56
C ILE A 70 -7.29 5.96 9.71
N ASP A 71 -6.42 6.89 10.11
CA ASP A 71 -6.75 8.31 10.29
C ASP A 71 -5.94 9.24 9.39
N GLY A 72 -5.06 8.70 8.58
CA GLY A 72 -4.24 9.46 7.64
C GLY A 72 -3.57 8.57 6.62
N ILE A 73 -3.03 9.17 5.56
CA ILE A 73 -2.34 8.46 4.49
C ILE A 73 -0.97 9.09 4.22
N PRO A 74 0.03 8.30 3.82
CA PRO A 74 -0.05 6.85 3.60
C PRO A 74 -0.20 6.07 4.91
N SER A 75 -1.01 5.03 4.87
CA SER A 75 -1.12 4.06 5.95
C SER A 75 -0.79 2.67 5.42
N TYR A 76 -0.16 1.86 6.25
CA TYR A 76 0.23 0.50 5.91
C TYR A 76 -0.49 -0.49 6.80
N VAL A 77 -1.10 -1.50 6.17
CA VAL A 77 -1.68 -2.63 6.87
C VAL A 77 -0.93 -3.87 6.41
N LEU A 78 -0.33 -4.57 7.36
CA LEU A 78 0.37 -5.82 7.07
C LEU A 78 -0.60 -6.98 7.31
N VAL A 79 -0.85 -7.75 6.25
CA VAL A 79 -1.66 -8.97 6.32
C VAL A 79 -0.72 -10.16 6.23
N LYS A 80 -0.74 -11.01 7.25
CA LYS A 80 0.13 -12.16 7.36
C LYS A 80 -0.49 -13.39 6.70
N LYS A 81 0.31 -14.43 6.50
CA LYS A 81 -0.11 -15.67 5.83
C LYS A 81 -1.29 -16.37 6.53
N ASP A 82 -1.39 -16.22 7.85
CA ASP A 82 -2.48 -16.81 8.63
C ASP A 82 -3.78 -16.00 8.59
N GLY A 83 -3.79 -14.87 7.86
CA GLY A 83 -4.95 -13.99 7.75
C GLY A 83 -5.03 -12.91 8.82
N THR A 84 -4.15 -12.91 9.80
CA THR A 84 -4.10 -11.82 10.77
C THR A 84 -3.56 -10.56 10.12
N TYR A 85 -3.98 -9.40 10.63
CA TYR A 85 -3.54 -8.12 10.09
C TYR A 85 -3.32 -7.11 11.21
N GLU A 86 -2.48 -6.13 10.92
CA GLU A 86 -2.16 -5.06 11.86
C GLU A 86 -1.84 -3.75 11.12
N LEU A 87 -2.24 -2.64 11.71
CA LEU A 87 -1.83 -1.32 11.23
C LEU A 87 -0.36 -1.09 11.56
N ARG A 88 0.44 -0.80 10.55
CA ARG A 88 1.89 -0.69 10.66
C ARG A 88 2.40 0.60 10.03
N ASN A 89 1.98 1.74 10.57
CA ASN A 89 2.40 3.04 10.06
C ASN A 89 3.89 3.36 10.36
N ASP A 90 4.54 2.58 11.19
CA ASP A 90 6.00 2.58 11.35
C ASP A 90 6.71 2.17 10.05
N LEU A 91 6.02 1.46 9.14
CA LEU A 91 6.56 1.08 7.84
C LEU A 91 6.63 2.24 6.84
N ARG A 92 6.24 3.44 7.25
CA ARG A 92 6.58 4.67 6.52
C ARG A 92 8.09 4.89 6.47
N ASP A 93 8.83 4.35 7.42
CA ASP A 93 10.27 4.19 7.36
C ASP A 93 10.58 3.04 6.39
N HIS A 94 11.16 3.36 5.24
CA HIS A 94 11.35 2.39 4.16
C HIS A 94 12.43 1.35 4.47
N ASP A 95 13.41 1.67 5.31
CA ASP A 95 14.40 0.69 5.77
C ASP A 95 13.72 -0.36 6.65
N LEU A 96 12.84 0.08 7.54
CA LEU A 96 12.07 -0.82 8.38
C LEU A 96 11.06 -1.63 7.55
N LEU A 97 10.43 -1.02 6.55
CA LEU A 97 9.55 -1.71 5.62
C LEU A 97 10.28 -2.87 4.94
N GLN A 98 11.44 -2.59 4.39
CA GLN A 98 12.24 -3.60 3.69
C GLN A 98 12.61 -4.75 4.62
N LYS A 99 13.11 -4.46 5.80
CA LYS A 99 13.49 -5.46 6.81
C LYS A 99 12.29 -6.32 7.21
N THR A 100 11.17 -5.67 7.55
CA THR A 100 9.95 -6.36 7.98
C THR A 100 9.41 -7.29 6.91
N LEU A 101 9.32 -6.81 5.67
CA LEU A 101 8.80 -7.63 4.58
C LEU A 101 9.73 -8.78 4.21
N LYS A 102 11.05 -8.59 4.28
CA LYS A 102 11.99 -9.70 4.09
C LYS A 102 11.78 -10.80 5.13
N GLU A 103 11.59 -10.43 6.39
CA GLU A 103 11.32 -11.38 7.47
C GLU A 103 10.00 -12.13 7.23
N GLU A 104 8.94 -11.43 6.83
CA GLU A 104 7.64 -12.04 6.56
C GLU A 104 7.68 -12.97 5.33
N ILE A 105 8.40 -12.61 4.29
CA ILE A 105 8.58 -13.46 3.10
C ILE A 105 9.28 -14.77 3.46
N ALA A 106 10.24 -14.70 4.38
CA ALA A 106 11.04 -15.86 4.78
C ALA A 106 10.31 -16.83 5.72
N ARG A 107 9.17 -16.45 6.24
CA ARG A 107 8.40 -17.29 7.18
C ARG A 107 7.73 -18.50 6.51
#